data_032597214e0c428a9f176737102a5abf
#
_entry.id   032597214e0c428a9f176737102a5abf
#
_cell.length_a   1.000
_cell.length_b   1.000
_cell.length_c   1.000
_cell.angle_alpha   90.00
_cell.angle_beta   90.00
_cell.angle_gamma   90.00
#
_symmetry.space_group_name_H-M   'P 1'
#
loop_
_entity.id
_entity.type
_entity.pdbx_description
1 polymer ?
#
loop_
_entity_poly.entity_id
_entity_poly.type
_entity_poly.pdbx_seq_one_letter_code
_entity_poly.pdbx_strand_id
1 'polypeptide(L)'
;MESLIKKVKKLFFSFLLVCSFNISAYNLQEYSTFYNSGSNSAEESLVNVENNIWKMSSKIQHSIFQVTQEATFKIEDDKVFLLNAFRNTRDFGGFRKEKQSFLVDYGKNEIIYEYNKEKGTIPFKCENFSDCRFFDNLTLQIQSKLSLVDKELPIDLKFNYLDKGKIKEKAFKIEDSIDVDQGTNANKIKFSEIRDDDKGFTLWFDPLINYTTYKIYQDFGAQDLTWNLQSKLLEE
;
A
#
# COMPACT_ATOMS: atom_id res chain seq x y z
N MET A 1 26.57 17.16 51.67
CA MET A 1 25.18 16.93 51.26
C MET A 1 24.88 17.48 49.88
N GLU A 2 25.34 18.67 49.50
CA GLU A 2 25.11 19.27 48.15
C GLU A 2 25.71 18.49 46.95
N SER A 3 26.85 17.81 47.14
CA SER A 3 27.52 17.03 46.10
C SER A 3 26.73 15.79 45.70
N LEU A 4 25.99 15.20 46.62
CA LEU A 4 25.16 14.00 46.34
C LEU A 4 23.89 14.37 45.57
N ILE A 5 23.29 15.53 45.86
CA ILE A 5 22.09 16.03 45.21
C ILE A 5 22.38 16.40 43.74
N LYS A 6 23.58 16.96 43.47
CA LYS A 6 23.99 17.24 42.06
C LYS A 6 24.24 15.99 41.25
N LYS A 7 24.77 14.91 41.84
CA LYS A 7 24.95 13.62 41.16
C LYS A 7 23.61 12.93 40.87
N VAL A 8 22.66 12.96 41.79
CA VAL A 8 21.33 12.37 41.61
C VAL A 8 20.53 13.14 40.53
N LYS A 9 20.59 14.48 40.53
CA LYS A 9 19.95 15.27 39.47
C LYS A 9 20.53 14.97 38.08
N LYS A 10 21.85 14.75 37.96
CA LYS A 10 22.48 14.39 36.68
C LYS A 10 22.09 12.98 36.20
N LEU A 11 21.91 12.04 37.14
CA LEU A 11 21.47 10.67 36.80
C LEU A 11 19.98 10.66 36.39
N PHE A 12 19.13 11.47 37.03
CA PHE A 12 17.71 11.56 36.71
C PHE A 12 17.48 12.24 35.36
N PHE A 13 18.29 13.24 35.00
CA PHE A 13 18.22 13.91 33.70
C PHE A 13 18.73 13.02 32.55
N SER A 14 19.71 12.12 32.80
CA SER A 14 20.15 11.13 31.80
C SER A 14 19.16 9.97 31.61
N PHE A 15 18.32 9.68 32.61
CA PHE A 15 17.32 8.62 32.49
C PHE A 15 16.04 9.10 31.79
N LEU A 16 15.76 10.40 31.77
CA LEU A 16 14.63 11.01 31.08
C LEU A 16 14.86 11.22 29.57
N LEU A 17 16.13 11.09 29.11
CA LEU A 17 16.47 11.27 27.69
C LEU A 17 16.49 9.95 26.90
N VAL A 18 16.15 8.82 27.50
CA VAL A 18 16.12 7.50 26.85
C VAL A 18 14.70 6.94 26.71
N CYS A 19 13.68 7.72 27.04
CA CYS A 19 12.37 7.49 26.47
C CYS A 19 12.32 8.09 25.05
N SER A 20 13.20 7.60 24.17
CA SER A 20 12.92 7.64 22.74
C SER A 20 11.57 6.98 22.58
N PHE A 21 10.57 7.77 22.26
CA PHE A 21 9.33 7.26 21.69
C PHE A 21 9.79 6.42 20.49
N ASN A 22 9.77 5.11 20.65
CA ASN A 22 9.78 4.22 19.50
C ASN A 22 8.50 4.54 18.76
N ILE A 23 8.56 5.51 17.83
CA ILE A 23 7.60 5.64 16.77
C ILE A 23 7.68 4.28 16.10
N SER A 24 6.62 3.50 16.24
CA SER A 24 6.56 2.14 15.71
C SER A 24 6.70 2.25 14.20
N ALA A 25 7.89 2.01 13.69
CA ALA A 25 8.11 1.88 12.27
C ALA A 25 7.19 0.77 11.74
N TYR A 26 6.63 0.97 10.55
CA TYR A 26 5.86 -0.10 9.91
C TYR A 26 6.77 -1.33 9.75
N ASN A 27 6.38 -2.41 10.39
CA ASN A 27 7.08 -3.69 10.26
C ASN A 27 6.32 -4.56 9.27
N LEU A 28 6.94 -4.87 8.15
CA LEU A 28 6.36 -5.74 7.15
C LEU A 28 6.28 -7.16 7.73
N GLN A 29 5.07 -7.68 7.82
CA GLN A 29 4.77 -9.02 8.35
C GLN A 29 3.84 -9.74 7.38
N GLU A 30 3.91 -11.05 7.35
CA GLU A 30 2.95 -11.87 6.64
C GLU A 30 1.56 -11.73 7.26
N TYR A 31 0.55 -11.62 6.40
CA TYR A 31 -0.83 -11.50 6.87
C TYR A 31 -1.85 -11.95 5.83
N SER A 32 -3.03 -12.28 6.31
CA SER A 32 -4.25 -12.39 5.51
C SER A 32 -5.32 -11.48 6.10
N THR A 33 -6.00 -10.69 5.26
CA THR A 33 -7.06 -9.76 5.65
C THR A 33 -8.33 -10.04 4.86
N PHE A 34 -9.47 -9.88 5.53
CA PHE A 34 -10.78 -10.05 4.95
C PHE A 34 -11.57 -8.77 5.11
N TYR A 35 -12.17 -8.32 4.02
CA TYR A 35 -13.00 -7.12 3.96
C TYR A 35 -14.39 -7.46 3.45
N ASN A 36 -15.37 -6.63 3.81
CA ASN A 36 -16.69 -6.68 3.22
C ASN A 36 -17.20 -5.29 2.79
N SER A 37 -18.18 -5.31 1.89
CA SER A 37 -18.94 -4.17 1.44
C SER A 37 -20.35 -4.66 1.11
N GLY A 38 -21.25 -4.65 2.11
CA GLY A 38 -22.55 -5.32 2.02
C GLY A 38 -22.41 -6.82 1.81
N SER A 39 -22.94 -7.34 0.70
CA SER A 39 -22.82 -8.77 0.32
C SER A 39 -21.54 -9.12 -0.43
N ASN A 40 -20.67 -8.15 -0.68
CA ASN A 40 -19.43 -8.34 -1.42
C ASN A 40 -18.28 -8.62 -0.45
N SER A 41 -17.28 -9.37 -0.89
CA SER A 41 -16.10 -9.70 -0.09
C SER A 41 -14.81 -9.42 -0.83
N ALA A 42 -13.74 -9.11 -0.08
CA ALA A 42 -12.40 -9.05 -0.59
C ALA A 42 -11.44 -9.72 0.39
N GLU A 43 -10.44 -10.40 -0.16
CA GLU A 43 -9.37 -11.03 0.59
C GLU A 43 -8.05 -10.46 0.08
N GLU A 44 -7.13 -10.17 0.99
CA GLU A 44 -5.75 -9.82 0.66
C GLU A 44 -4.81 -10.66 1.49
N SER A 45 -3.70 -11.07 0.90
CA SER A 45 -2.62 -11.75 1.62
C SER A 45 -1.26 -11.20 1.20
N LEU A 46 -0.35 -11.16 2.16
CA LEU A 46 1.05 -10.79 1.98
C LEU A 46 1.90 -11.92 2.54
N VAL A 47 2.79 -12.46 1.72
CA VAL A 47 3.70 -13.53 2.12
C VAL A 47 5.14 -13.20 1.71
N ASN A 48 6.09 -13.59 2.54
CA ASN A 48 7.50 -13.56 2.18
C ASN A 48 7.83 -14.79 1.34
N VAL A 49 8.37 -14.59 0.15
CA VAL A 49 8.72 -15.68 -0.77
C VAL A 49 10.16 -16.12 -0.54
N GLU A 50 11.05 -15.14 -0.45
CA GLU A 50 12.49 -15.40 -0.29
C GLU A 50 13.18 -14.08 0.12
N ASN A 51 13.97 -14.11 1.20
CA ASN A 51 14.74 -12.95 1.68
C ASN A 51 13.90 -11.66 1.76
N ASN A 52 14.16 -10.71 0.85
CA ASN A 52 13.45 -9.43 0.74
C ASN A 52 12.43 -9.41 -0.42
N ILE A 53 12.08 -10.57 -0.98
CA ILE A 53 11.06 -10.72 -2.03
C ILE A 53 9.73 -11.12 -1.40
N TRP A 54 8.71 -10.37 -1.73
CA TRP A 54 7.37 -10.49 -1.20
C TRP A 54 6.35 -10.70 -2.31
N LYS A 55 5.29 -11.40 -1.99
CA LYS A 55 4.14 -11.56 -2.87
C LYS A 55 2.89 -11.08 -2.14
N MET A 56 2.17 -10.16 -2.76
CA MET A 56 0.85 -9.75 -2.33
C MET A 56 -0.19 -10.22 -3.32
N SER A 57 -1.30 -10.73 -2.82
CA SER A 57 -2.44 -11.14 -3.63
C SER A 57 -3.73 -10.53 -3.09
N SER A 58 -4.68 -10.27 -3.99
CA SER A 58 -6.00 -9.78 -3.64
C SER A 58 -7.06 -10.44 -4.53
N LYS A 59 -8.17 -10.82 -3.91
CA LYS A 59 -9.33 -11.38 -4.59
C LYS A 59 -10.58 -10.64 -4.15
N ILE A 60 -11.24 -9.98 -5.07
CA ILE A 60 -12.47 -9.24 -4.85
C ILE A 60 -13.61 -10.02 -5.49
N GLN A 61 -14.64 -10.31 -4.71
CA GLN A 61 -15.91 -10.91 -5.16
C GLN A 61 -17.04 -9.92 -4.97
N HIS A 62 -17.52 -9.41 -6.07
CA HIS A 62 -18.67 -8.52 -6.14
C HIS A 62 -19.83 -9.24 -6.82
N SER A 63 -21.07 -8.83 -6.55
CA SER A 63 -22.27 -9.45 -7.14
C SER A 63 -22.28 -9.46 -8.68
N ILE A 64 -21.60 -8.52 -9.32
CA ILE A 64 -21.56 -8.39 -10.79
C ILE A 64 -20.18 -8.59 -11.42
N PHE A 65 -19.09 -8.64 -10.63
CA PHE A 65 -17.74 -8.87 -11.14
C PHE A 65 -16.82 -9.56 -10.12
N GLN A 66 -15.72 -10.11 -10.62
CA GLN A 66 -14.61 -10.63 -9.82
C GLN A 66 -13.31 -10.00 -10.29
N VAL A 67 -12.45 -9.63 -9.33
CA VAL A 67 -11.07 -9.18 -9.62
C VAL A 67 -10.11 -10.07 -8.86
N THR A 68 -9.08 -10.55 -9.56
CA THR A 68 -7.92 -11.23 -8.93
C THR A 68 -6.68 -10.45 -9.31
N GLN A 69 -5.86 -10.14 -8.31
CA GLN A 69 -4.62 -9.38 -8.48
C GLN A 69 -3.50 -10.08 -7.73
N GLU A 70 -2.31 -10.06 -8.29
CA GLU A 70 -1.08 -10.53 -7.66
C GLU A 70 0.06 -9.60 -8.03
N ALA A 71 0.94 -9.32 -7.09
CA ALA A 71 2.18 -8.60 -7.32
C ALA A 71 3.32 -9.28 -6.56
N THR A 72 4.46 -9.45 -7.23
CA THR A 72 5.72 -9.86 -6.61
C THR A 72 6.66 -8.67 -6.66
N PHE A 73 7.29 -8.35 -5.55
CA PHE A 73 8.13 -7.18 -5.42
C PHE A 73 9.26 -7.42 -4.44
N LYS A 74 10.30 -6.61 -4.55
CA LYS A 74 11.44 -6.58 -3.65
C LYS A 74 11.38 -5.32 -2.80
N ILE A 75 11.87 -5.40 -1.56
CA ILE A 75 12.05 -4.23 -0.70
C ILE A 75 13.53 -4.04 -0.42
N GLU A 76 14.02 -2.83 -0.68
CA GLU A 76 15.37 -2.37 -0.37
C GLU A 76 15.29 -0.94 0.18
N ASP A 77 15.86 -0.68 1.35
CA ASP A 77 15.90 0.64 1.99
C ASP A 77 14.51 1.31 2.04
N ASP A 78 13.51 0.58 2.52
CA ASP A 78 12.10 1.02 2.61
C ASP A 78 11.47 1.42 1.25
N LYS A 79 12.03 0.94 0.17
CA LYS A 79 11.57 1.17 -1.19
C LYS A 79 11.11 -0.13 -1.84
N VAL A 80 9.91 -0.07 -2.41
CA VAL A 80 9.32 -1.19 -3.15
C VAL A 80 9.76 -1.13 -4.61
N PHE A 81 10.26 -2.26 -5.11
CA PHE A 81 10.60 -2.49 -6.52
C PHE A 81 9.71 -3.60 -7.06
N LEU A 82 8.74 -3.24 -7.88
CA LEU A 82 7.85 -4.19 -8.53
C LEU A 82 8.63 -5.09 -9.48
N LEU A 83 8.53 -6.40 -9.32
CA LEU A 83 9.12 -7.40 -10.22
C LEU A 83 8.10 -7.87 -11.25
N ASN A 84 6.92 -8.26 -10.79
CA ASN A 84 5.82 -8.60 -11.69
C ASN A 84 4.48 -8.24 -11.05
N ALA A 85 3.48 -7.97 -11.89
CA ALA A 85 2.10 -7.78 -11.49
C ALA A 85 1.16 -8.47 -12.46
N PHE A 86 0.05 -8.94 -11.93
CA PHE A 86 -1.03 -9.57 -12.68
C PHE A 86 -2.38 -9.07 -12.16
N ARG A 87 -3.31 -8.78 -13.08
CA ARG A 87 -4.70 -8.48 -12.76
C ARG A 87 -5.63 -9.11 -13.77
N ASN A 88 -6.68 -9.74 -13.27
CA ASN A 88 -7.74 -10.31 -14.08
C ASN A 88 -9.10 -9.85 -13.53
N THR A 89 -9.85 -9.14 -14.33
CA THR A 89 -11.21 -8.68 -14.03
C THR A 89 -12.20 -9.41 -14.94
N ARG A 90 -13.25 -9.97 -14.36
CA ARG A 90 -14.34 -10.64 -15.08
C ARG A 90 -15.66 -10.14 -14.53
N ASP A 91 -16.58 -9.77 -15.39
CA ASP A 91 -17.98 -9.62 -15.01
C ASP A 91 -18.75 -10.95 -15.17
N PHE A 92 -19.80 -11.13 -14.42
CA PHE A 92 -20.62 -12.35 -14.49
C PHE A 92 -21.53 -12.38 -15.71
N GLY A 93 -21.76 -11.23 -16.38
CA GLY A 93 -22.46 -11.15 -17.65
C GLY A 93 -21.59 -11.53 -18.86
N GLY A 94 -20.27 -11.67 -18.65
CA GLY A 94 -19.31 -12.05 -19.70
C GLY A 94 -18.98 -10.94 -20.68
N PHE A 95 -19.50 -9.72 -20.48
CA PHE A 95 -19.29 -8.58 -21.37
C PHE A 95 -17.94 -7.91 -21.18
N ARG A 96 -17.39 -7.95 -19.98
CA ARG A 96 -16.09 -7.34 -19.66
C ARG A 96 -15.13 -8.40 -19.12
N LYS A 97 -14.08 -8.64 -19.89
CA LYS A 97 -12.91 -9.43 -19.48
C LYS A 97 -11.69 -8.56 -19.69
N GLU A 98 -11.01 -8.24 -18.62
CA GLU A 98 -9.79 -7.46 -18.69
C GLU A 98 -8.68 -8.21 -17.98
N LYS A 99 -7.63 -8.54 -18.70
CA LYS A 99 -6.44 -9.20 -18.18
C LYS A 99 -5.23 -8.33 -18.47
N GLN A 100 -4.43 -8.07 -17.46
CA GLN A 100 -3.15 -7.40 -17.62
C GLN A 100 -2.06 -8.08 -16.81
N SER A 101 -0.86 -8.04 -17.34
CA SER A 101 0.35 -8.43 -16.61
C SER A 101 1.51 -7.52 -16.99
N PHE A 102 2.42 -7.36 -16.04
CA PHE A 102 3.66 -6.61 -16.19
C PHE A 102 4.81 -7.42 -15.61
N LEU A 103 5.95 -7.40 -16.31
CA LEU A 103 7.24 -7.88 -15.82
C LEU A 103 8.23 -6.73 -15.96
N VAL A 104 8.82 -6.29 -14.86
CA VAL A 104 9.81 -5.21 -14.85
C VAL A 104 11.22 -5.82 -14.85
N ASP A 105 11.92 -5.66 -15.96
CA ASP A 105 13.33 -6.07 -16.10
C ASP A 105 14.24 -4.87 -15.87
N TYR A 106 14.68 -4.72 -14.63
CA TYR A 106 15.60 -3.64 -14.24
C TYR A 106 16.99 -3.77 -14.88
N GLY A 107 17.39 -4.98 -15.26
CA GLY A 107 18.67 -5.21 -15.92
C GLY A 107 18.70 -4.73 -17.36
N LYS A 108 17.56 -4.81 -18.04
CA LYS A 108 17.39 -4.32 -19.41
C LYS A 108 16.75 -2.94 -19.51
N ASN A 109 16.29 -2.39 -18.39
CA ASN A 109 15.54 -1.14 -18.32
C ASN A 109 14.28 -1.17 -19.19
N GLU A 110 13.51 -2.23 -19.06
CA GLU A 110 12.27 -2.42 -19.83
C GLU A 110 11.15 -3.04 -18.98
N ILE A 111 9.91 -2.71 -19.33
CA ILE A 111 8.72 -3.32 -18.78
C ILE A 111 8.05 -4.09 -19.92
N ILE A 112 7.95 -5.40 -19.74
CA ILE A 112 7.21 -6.27 -20.66
C ILE A 112 5.76 -6.31 -20.16
N TYR A 113 4.79 -6.06 -21.05
CA TYR A 113 3.39 -6.07 -20.68
C TYR A 113 2.55 -6.95 -21.59
N GLU A 114 1.46 -7.47 -21.03
CA GLU A 114 0.33 -8.02 -21.74
C GLU A 114 -0.95 -7.36 -21.23
N TYR A 115 -1.70 -6.72 -22.12
CA TYR A 115 -3.02 -6.17 -21.83
C TYR A 115 -4.05 -6.78 -22.79
N ASN A 116 -4.93 -7.65 -22.25
CA ASN A 116 -5.82 -8.50 -23.03
C ASN A 116 -5.06 -9.37 -24.04
N LYS A 117 -5.07 -8.99 -25.32
CA LYS A 117 -4.34 -9.68 -26.40
C LYS A 117 -3.14 -8.90 -26.91
N GLU A 118 -3.01 -7.66 -26.49
CA GLU A 118 -1.89 -6.80 -26.86
C GLU A 118 -0.68 -7.11 -25.99
N LYS A 119 0.50 -7.24 -26.62
CA LYS A 119 1.78 -7.44 -25.93
C LYS A 119 2.77 -6.41 -26.43
N GLY A 120 3.63 -5.97 -25.53
CA GLY A 120 4.66 -5.00 -25.90
C GLY A 120 5.69 -4.81 -24.80
N THR A 121 6.60 -3.91 -25.08
CA THR A 121 7.69 -3.53 -24.18
C THR A 121 7.73 -2.01 -24.08
N ILE A 122 7.89 -1.50 -22.86
CA ILE A 122 8.04 -0.09 -22.56
C ILE A 122 9.46 0.12 -22.04
N PRO A 123 10.36 0.76 -22.82
CA PRO A 123 11.68 1.12 -22.30
C PRO A 123 11.56 2.23 -21.27
N PHE A 124 12.40 2.22 -20.26
CA PHE A 124 12.49 3.29 -19.28
C PHE A 124 13.94 3.74 -19.09
N LYS A 125 14.12 4.97 -18.66
CA LYS A 125 15.43 5.53 -18.30
C LYS A 125 15.34 6.14 -16.91
N CYS A 126 16.32 5.86 -16.09
CA CYS A 126 16.41 6.39 -14.75
C CYS A 126 17.78 7.01 -14.56
N GLU A 127 17.81 8.20 -14.00
CA GLU A 127 19.06 8.83 -13.59
C GLU A 127 19.69 8.08 -12.42
N ASN A 128 18.85 7.65 -11.46
CA ASN A 128 19.22 6.81 -10.33
C ASN A 128 18.30 5.59 -10.27
N PHE A 129 18.84 4.44 -9.93
CA PHE A 129 18.06 3.21 -9.79
C PHE A 129 16.91 3.34 -8.78
N SER A 130 17.13 4.06 -7.68
CA SER A 130 16.13 4.31 -6.64
C SER A 130 14.91 5.10 -7.11
N ASP A 131 15.01 5.80 -8.24
CA ASP A 131 13.93 6.64 -8.79
C ASP A 131 13.09 5.85 -9.81
N CYS A 132 13.62 4.71 -10.27
CA CYS A 132 12.97 3.80 -11.19
C CYS A 132 12.06 2.81 -10.47
N ARG A 133 11.02 3.30 -9.84
CA ARG A 133 10.07 2.44 -9.16
C ARG A 133 8.73 2.50 -9.85
N PHE A 134 8.17 1.33 -10.09
CA PHE A 134 6.89 1.16 -10.74
C PHE A 134 5.92 0.50 -9.77
N PHE A 135 4.65 0.86 -9.87
CA PHE A 135 3.64 0.43 -8.91
C PHE A 135 2.37 -0.04 -9.62
N ASP A 136 1.75 -1.02 -9.03
CA ASP A 136 0.35 -1.36 -9.21
C ASP A 136 -0.44 -1.03 -7.94
N ASN A 137 -1.71 -1.38 -7.87
CA ASN A 137 -2.53 -1.11 -6.69
C ASN A 137 -2.00 -1.77 -5.41
N LEU A 138 -1.45 -2.98 -5.52
CA LEU A 138 -0.99 -3.75 -4.36
C LEU A 138 0.33 -3.19 -3.81
N THR A 139 1.30 -2.99 -4.69
CA THR A 139 2.61 -2.46 -4.31
C THR A 139 2.55 -1.00 -3.86
N LEU A 140 1.62 -0.23 -4.42
CA LEU A 140 1.34 1.13 -3.98
C LEU A 140 0.87 1.17 -2.51
N GLN A 141 0.01 0.22 -2.11
CA GLN A 141 -0.44 0.08 -0.72
C GLN A 141 0.75 -0.20 0.23
N ILE A 142 1.69 -1.07 -0.16
CA ILE A 142 2.87 -1.36 0.66
C ILE A 142 3.80 -0.14 0.73
N GLN A 143 4.10 0.50 -0.42
CA GLN A 143 4.97 1.68 -0.43
C GLN A 143 4.39 2.83 0.38
N SER A 144 3.07 3.03 0.36
CA SER A 144 2.45 4.09 1.16
C SER A 144 2.68 3.88 2.66
N LYS A 145 2.60 2.64 3.16
CA LYS A 145 2.89 2.28 4.56
C LYS A 145 4.36 2.50 4.92
N LEU A 146 5.28 2.06 4.05
CA LEU A 146 6.72 2.28 4.24
C LEU A 146 7.08 3.78 4.21
N SER A 147 6.33 4.59 3.46
CA SER A 147 6.53 6.04 3.39
C SER A 147 6.11 6.79 4.65
N LEU A 148 5.43 6.14 5.60
CA LEU A 148 5.02 6.73 6.88
C LEU A 148 6.11 6.68 7.95
N VAL A 149 7.18 5.92 7.71
CA VAL A 149 8.28 5.79 8.66
C VAL A 149 8.99 7.14 8.79
N ASP A 150 9.11 7.65 10.01
CA ASP A 150 9.84 8.86 10.40
C ASP A 150 9.47 10.15 9.63
N LYS A 151 8.24 10.26 9.13
CA LYS A 151 7.78 11.45 8.41
C LYS A 151 6.65 12.17 9.13
N GLU A 152 6.74 13.49 9.12
CA GLU A 152 5.63 14.36 9.54
C GLU A 152 4.56 14.43 8.44
N LEU A 153 3.29 14.38 8.83
CA LEU A 153 2.16 14.51 7.91
C LEU A 153 1.73 15.99 7.79
N PRO A 154 1.20 16.43 6.66
CA PRO A 154 0.89 15.66 5.45
C PRO A 154 2.09 15.46 4.51
N ILE A 155 2.04 14.43 3.66
CA ILE A 155 3.04 14.11 2.65
C ILE A 155 2.38 13.98 1.29
N ASP A 156 2.94 14.65 0.27
CA ASP A 156 2.58 14.45 -1.12
C ASP A 156 3.59 13.51 -1.80
N LEU A 157 3.07 12.51 -2.48
CA LEU A 157 3.85 11.47 -3.14
C LEU A 157 3.46 11.36 -4.62
N LYS A 158 4.43 11.08 -5.48
CA LYS A 158 4.22 10.79 -6.89
C LYS A 158 4.75 9.40 -7.22
N PHE A 159 3.99 8.65 -8.02
CA PHE A 159 4.30 7.29 -8.37
C PHE A 159 4.15 7.02 -9.87
N ASN A 160 5.10 6.27 -10.44
CA ASN A 160 4.97 5.70 -11.78
C ASN A 160 4.05 4.47 -11.72
N TYR A 161 2.79 4.65 -12.06
CA TYR A 161 1.76 3.63 -11.96
C TYR A 161 1.58 2.88 -13.28
N LEU A 162 1.54 1.54 -13.22
CA LEU A 162 1.35 0.67 -14.38
C LEU A 162 -0.13 0.33 -14.57
N ASP A 163 -0.68 0.69 -15.72
CA ASP A 163 -2.05 0.41 -16.08
C ASP A 163 -2.23 0.29 -17.58
N LYS A 164 -2.86 -0.80 -18.03
CA LYS A 164 -3.26 -1.03 -19.43
C LYS A 164 -2.10 -0.86 -20.43
N GLY A 165 -0.95 -1.45 -20.12
CA GLY A 165 0.22 -1.37 -20.97
C GLY A 165 0.87 0.02 -21.04
N LYS A 166 0.69 0.87 -20.04
CA LYS A 166 1.23 2.25 -19.97
C LYS A 166 1.79 2.55 -18.59
N ILE A 167 2.76 3.47 -18.55
CA ILE A 167 3.20 4.13 -17.33
C ILE A 167 2.41 5.44 -17.21
N LYS A 168 1.81 5.67 -16.03
CA LYS A 168 1.08 6.90 -15.70
C LYS A 168 1.68 7.48 -14.43
N GLU A 169 1.98 8.77 -14.39
CA GLU A 169 2.26 9.44 -13.12
C GLU A 169 0.95 9.63 -12.37
N LYS A 170 0.92 9.23 -11.11
CA LYS A 170 -0.18 9.46 -10.18
C LYS A 170 0.35 10.15 -8.94
N ALA A 171 -0.40 11.15 -8.47
CA ALA A 171 -0.10 11.88 -7.25
C ALA A 171 -1.04 11.43 -6.12
N PHE A 172 -0.50 11.32 -4.91
CA PHE A 172 -1.23 10.92 -3.71
C PHE A 172 -0.85 11.80 -2.55
N LYS A 173 -1.78 11.96 -1.63
CA LYS A 173 -1.58 12.64 -0.36
C LYS A 173 -1.74 11.65 0.79
N ILE A 174 -0.86 11.76 1.77
CA ILE A 174 -0.99 11.10 3.06
C ILE A 174 -1.25 12.18 4.10
N GLU A 175 -2.29 12.03 4.89
CA GLU A 175 -2.69 13.00 5.90
C GLU A 175 -3.31 12.32 7.12
N ASP A 176 -3.27 13.00 8.26
CA ASP A 176 -4.03 12.59 9.45
C ASP A 176 -5.52 12.62 9.15
N SER A 177 -6.23 11.64 9.66
CA SER A 177 -7.69 11.51 9.52
C SER A 177 -8.29 11.10 10.85
N ILE A 178 -9.47 11.63 11.16
CA ILE A 178 -10.27 11.19 12.31
C ILE A 178 -11.43 10.36 11.76
N ASP A 179 -11.48 9.08 12.12
CA ASP A 179 -12.62 8.24 11.76
C ASP A 179 -13.73 8.41 12.81
N VAL A 180 -14.79 9.11 12.42
CA VAL A 180 -15.95 9.38 13.27
C VAL A 180 -16.92 8.18 13.27
N ASP A 181 -16.87 7.32 12.25
CA ASP A 181 -17.85 6.25 12.03
C ASP A 181 -17.75 5.10 13.03
N GLN A 182 -16.61 4.95 13.72
CA GLN A 182 -16.40 3.86 14.70
C GLN A 182 -16.49 4.30 16.17
N GLY A 183 -16.89 5.55 16.44
CA GLY A 183 -17.06 6.05 17.82
C GLY A 183 -15.77 6.16 18.64
N THR A 184 -14.62 5.97 18.01
CA THR A 184 -13.30 6.14 18.62
C THR A 184 -12.61 7.33 17.98
N ASN A 185 -12.25 8.34 18.77
CA ASN A 185 -11.39 9.46 18.33
C ASN A 185 -9.93 8.99 18.12
N ALA A 186 -9.73 7.83 17.47
CA ALA A 186 -8.40 7.33 17.21
C ALA A 186 -7.84 8.00 15.96
N ASN A 187 -6.62 8.52 16.06
CA ASN A 187 -5.91 9.07 14.92
C ASN A 187 -5.70 7.95 13.88
N LYS A 188 -6.24 8.18 12.72
CA LYS A 188 -6.11 7.32 11.54
C LYS A 188 -5.28 8.06 10.50
N ILE A 189 -4.77 7.33 9.51
CA ILE A 189 -4.01 7.91 8.42
C ILE A 189 -4.75 7.62 7.13
N LYS A 190 -5.00 8.67 6.34
CA LYS A 190 -5.65 8.60 5.04
C LYS A 190 -4.61 8.75 3.94
N PHE A 191 -4.61 7.83 3.00
CA PHE A 191 -3.87 7.86 1.76
C PHE A 191 -4.85 7.96 0.60
N SER A 192 -4.82 9.05 -0.15
CA SER A 192 -5.79 9.32 -1.22
C SER A 192 -5.12 9.81 -2.50
N GLU A 193 -5.63 9.37 -3.65
CA GLU A 193 -5.21 9.86 -4.97
C GLU A 193 -5.63 11.34 -5.11
N ILE A 194 -4.68 12.20 -5.50
CA ILE A 194 -4.94 13.61 -5.79
C ILE A 194 -5.51 13.70 -7.20
N ARG A 195 -6.78 14.12 -7.30
CA ARG A 195 -7.51 14.25 -8.55
C ARG A 195 -8.40 15.49 -8.53
N ASP A 196 -8.76 15.98 -9.72
CA ASP A 196 -9.67 17.10 -9.90
C ASP A 196 -11.15 16.71 -9.63
N ASP A 197 -11.44 15.40 -9.65
CA ASP A 197 -12.74 14.82 -9.31
C ASP A 197 -12.65 14.08 -7.97
N ASP A 198 -13.74 14.01 -7.22
CA ASP A 198 -13.82 13.31 -5.92
C ASP A 198 -13.71 11.77 -6.06
N LYS A 199 -13.45 11.31 -7.28
CA LYS A 199 -13.29 9.90 -7.62
C LYS A 199 -11.84 9.50 -7.42
N GLY A 200 -11.60 8.26 -7.06
CA GLY A 200 -10.25 7.77 -6.93
C GLY A 200 -10.13 6.62 -5.96
N PHE A 201 -8.90 6.30 -5.68
CA PHE A 201 -8.55 5.26 -4.74
C PHE A 201 -8.14 5.89 -3.40
N THR A 202 -8.76 5.45 -2.32
CA THR A 202 -8.42 5.92 -0.96
C THR A 202 -8.28 4.74 -0.03
N LEU A 203 -7.23 4.77 0.78
CA LEU A 203 -6.96 3.82 1.86
C LEU A 203 -6.97 4.55 3.20
N TRP A 204 -7.41 3.87 4.25
CA TRP A 204 -7.22 4.32 5.62
C TRP A 204 -6.45 3.27 6.38
N PHE A 205 -5.38 3.71 7.05
CA PHE A 205 -4.50 2.89 7.86
C PHE A 205 -4.75 3.12 9.35
N ASP A 206 -4.65 2.05 10.12
CA ASP A 206 -4.67 2.11 11.57
C ASP A 206 -3.26 1.96 12.14
N PRO A 207 -2.65 3.04 12.67
CA PRO A 207 -1.31 2.98 13.26
C PRO A 207 -1.23 2.04 14.47
N LEU A 208 -2.34 1.86 15.20
CA LEU A 208 -2.37 1.03 16.41
C LEU A 208 -2.26 -0.47 16.11
N ILE A 209 -2.57 -0.88 14.88
CA ILE A 209 -2.47 -2.28 14.42
C ILE A 209 -1.50 -2.40 13.24
N ASN A 210 -0.30 -1.88 13.42
CA ASN A 210 0.79 -1.94 12.44
C ASN A 210 0.36 -1.42 11.06
N TYR A 211 -0.24 -0.22 10.99
CA TYR A 211 -0.70 0.41 9.76
C TYR A 211 -1.57 -0.50 8.87
N THR A 212 -2.35 -1.37 9.50
CA THR A 212 -3.28 -2.23 8.78
C THR A 212 -4.29 -1.37 8.04
N THR A 213 -4.52 -1.70 6.77
CA THR A 213 -5.58 -1.07 5.99
C THR A 213 -6.91 -1.54 6.54
N TYR A 214 -7.68 -0.66 7.17
CA TYR A 214 -8.97 -1.01 7.76
C TYR A 214 -10.16 -0.60 6.89
N LYS A 215 -9.96 0.32 5.97
CA LYS A 215 -10.99 0.81 5.05
C LYS A 215 -10.37 1.11 3.68
N ILE A 216 -11.04 0.73 2.62
CA ILE A 216 -10.66 0.98 1.24
C ILE A 216 -11.87 1.57 0.53
N TYR A 217 -11.69 2.72 -0.11
CA TYR A 217 -12.64 3.27 -1.06
C TYR A 217 -12.09 3.12 -2.47
N GLN A 218 -12.93 2.66 -3.37
CA GLN A 218 -12.58 2.53 -4.77
C GLN A 218 -13.75 2.87 -5.67
N ASP A 219 -13.53 3.80 -6.58
CA ASP A 219 -14.46 4.12 -7.66
C ASP A 219 -14.25 3.17 -8.84
N PHE A 220 -15.28 2.43 -9.19
CA PHE A 220 -15.31 1.56 -10.38
C PHE A 220 -16.03 2.22 -11.56
N GLY A 221 -16.29 3.52 -11.50
CA GLY A 221 -16.91 4.35 -12.52
C GLY A 221 -18.44 4.36 -12.46
N ALA A 222 -19.09 3.22 -12.49
CA ALA A 222 -20.55 3.11 -12.37
C ALA A 222 -21.03 2.92 -10.93
N GLN A 223 -20.13 2.56 -10.04
CA GLN A 223 -20.42 2.24 -8.65
C GLN A 223 -19.20 2.50 -7.77
N ASP A 224 -19.43 3.18 -6.65
CA ASP A 224 -18.43 3.38 -5.61
C ASP A 224 -18.58 2.28 -4.57
N LEU A 225 -17.45 1.72 -4.14
CA LEU A 225 -17.42 0.70 -3.10
C LEU A 225 -16.52 1.13 -1.95
N THR A 226 -17.05 0.96 -0.75
CA THR A 226 -16.28 1.08 0.49
C THR A 226 -16.15 -0.29 1.12
N TRP A 227 -14.92 -0.76 1.28
CA TRP A 227 -14.57 -2.03 1.89
C TRP A 227 -14.10 -1.80 3.32
N ASN A 228 -14.67 -2.53 4.26
CA ASN A 228 -14.30 -2.43 5.67
C ASN A 228 -13.65 -3.73 6.14
N LEU A 229 -12.55 -3.61 6.88
CA LEU A 229 -11.84 -4.75 7.46
C LEU A 229 -12.75 -5.52 8.43
N GLN A 230 -12.81 -6.83 8.27
CA GLN A 230 -13.55 -7.75 9.14
C GLN A 230 -12.60 -8.52 10.06
N SER A 231 -11.50 -9.00 9.51
CA SER A 231 -10.49 -9.72 10.27
C SER A 231 -9.11 -9.61 9.62
N LYS A 232 -8.09 -9.72 10.47
CA LYS A 232 -6.69 -9.86 10.06
C LYS A 232 -6.12 -11.06 10.79
N LEU A 233 -5.53 -11.99 10.06
CA LEU A 233 -4.75 -13.10 10.57
C LEU A 233 -3.29 -12.80 10.30
N LEU A 234 -2.44 -12.91 11.32
CA LEU A 234 -0.99 -12.92 11.16
C LEU A 234 -0.56 -14.37 11.00
N GLU A 235 0.28 -14.66 10.04
CA GLU A 235 0.93 -15.96 9.91
C GLU A 235 2.14 -15.96 10.85
N GLU A 236 2.27 -17.02 11.68
CA GLU A 236 3.36 -17.23 12.65
C GLU A 236 4.59 -17.83 11.98
#